data_a38848b0121bf20d7dd466aa74068f0c
#
_entry.id   a38848b0121bf20d7dd466aa74068f0c
#
_cell.length_a   1.000
_cell.length_b   1.000
_cell.length_c   1.000
_cell.angle_alpha   90.00
_cell.angle_beta   90.00
_cell.angle_gamma   90.00
#
_symmetry.space_group_name_H-M   'P 1'
#
loop_
_entity.id
_entity.type
_entity.pdbx_description
1 polymer ?
#
loop_
_entity_poly.entity_id
_entity_poly.type
_entity_poly.pdbx_seq_one_letter_code
_entity_poly.pdbx_strand_id
1 'polypeptide(L)'
;MVITIINSGIVFILILLFLLCMLEPVKRLQMNSKFRFIYLITKYHSVYAWLLLILSLVHGFLAEQSAASISGKIVWILLLLCIVFAYVKKKMSPSVWKIIHISFSIILAIGIIVHIVHAIFV
;
A
#
# COMPACT_ATOMS: atom_id res chain seq x y z
N MET A 1 -17.47 -7.49 19.12
CA MET A 1 -16.20 -7.32 19.87
C MET A 1 -15.04 -8.08 19.24
N VAL A 2 -15.19 -9.38 18.97
CA VAL A 2 -14.14 -10.20 18.33
C VAL A 2 -13.77 -9.68 16.93
N ILE A 3 -14.79 -9.34 16.10
CA ILE A 3 -14.59 -8.80 14.75
C ILE A 3 -13.79 -7.48 14.82
N THR A 4 -14.08 -6.62 15.79
CA THR A 4 -13.39 -5.34 15.97
C THR A 4 -11.90 -5.56 16.30
N ILE A 5 -11.59 -6.53 17.15
CA ILE A 5 -10.21 -6.88 17.52
C ILE A 5 -9.46 -7.43 16.31
N ILE A 6 -10.07 -8.35 15.57
CA ILE A 6 -9.50 -8.91 14.35
C ILE A 6 -9.25 -7.81 13.32
N ASN A 7 -10.21 -6.94 13.11
CA ASN A 7 -10.10 -5.84 12.16
C ASN A 7 -8.97 -4.87 12.55
N SER A 8 -8.84 -4.54 13.83
CA SER A 8 -7.75 -3.69 14.33
C SER A 8 -6.38 -4.32 14.11
N GLY A 9 -6.27 -5.64 14.30
CA GLY A 9 -5.05 -6.38 14.01
C GLY A 9 -4.70 -6.35 12.53
N ILE A 10 -5.69 -6.51 11.66
CA ILE A 10 -5.50 -6.42 10.20
C ILE A 10 -5.04 -5.00 9.82
N VAL A 11 -5.64 -3.96 10.36
CA VAL A 11 -5.25 -2.57 10.11
C VAL A 11 -3.79 -2.33 10.48
N PHE A 12 -3.35 -2.84 11.63
CA PHE A 12 -1.96 -2.75 12.05
C PHE A 12 -1.02 -3.41 11.03
N ILE A 13 -1.35 -4.61 10.59
CA ILE A 13 -0.58 -5.34 9.57
C ILE A 13 -0.57 -4.58 8.24
N LEU A 14 -1.70 -3.99 7.84
CA LEU A 14 -1.80 -3.18 6.60
C LEU A 14 -0.87 -1.97 6.64
N ILE A 15 -0.85 -1.25 7.76
CA ILE A 15 0.04 -0.10 7.94
C ILE A 15 1.50 -0.56 7.85
N LEU A 16 1.86 -1.66 8.49
CA LEU A 16 3.20 -2.21 8.44
C LEU A 16 3.61 -2.60 7.01
N LEU A 17 2.75 -3.30 6.28
CA LEU A 17 2.99 -3.69 4.88
C LEU A 17 3.15 -2.47 3.98
N PHE A 18 2.33 -1.44 4.18
CA PHE A 18 2.43 -0.21 3.41
C PHE A 18 3.77 0.50 3.65
N LEU A 19 4.20 0.58 4.91
CA LEU A 19 5.50 1.16 5.25
C LEU A 19 6.65 0.35 4.64
N LEU A 20 6.55 -0.97 4.61
CA LEU A 20 7.54 -1.83 3.94
C LEU A 20 7.58 -1.56 2.43
N CYS A 21 6.44 -1.34 1.78
CA CYS A 21 6.38 -0.95 0.38
C CYS A 21 7.04 0.41 0.12
N MET A 22 6.92 1.35 1.05
CA MET A 22 7.48 2.69 0.94
C MET A 22 9.01 2.73 1.15
N LEU A 23 9.63 1.65 1.59
CA LEU A 23 11.09 1.56 1.71
C LEU A 23 11.81 1.42 0.37
N GLU A 24 11.11 1.07 -0.71
CA GLU A 24 11.74 0.91 -2.03
C GLU A 24 12.47 2.18 -2.51
N PRO A 25 11.92 3.40 -2.39
CA PRO A 25 12.67 4.62 -2.71
C PRO A 25 13.90 4.84 -1.83
N VAL A 26 13.83 4.45 -0.55
CA VAL A 26 14.94 4.61 0.40
C VAL A 26 16.13 3.75 0.00
N LYS A 27 15.90 2.55 -0.54
CA LYS A 27 16.95 1.67 -1.09
C LYS A 27 17.80 2.39 -2.14
N ARG A 28 17.19 3.24 -2.97
CA ARG A 28 17.88 3.97 -4.03
C ARG A 28 18.73 5.13 -3.52
N LEU A 29 18.37 5.69 -2.38
CA LEU A 29 19.11 6.80 -1.75
C LEU A 29 20.33 6.30 -0.97
N GLN A 30 20.35 5.02 -0.59
CA GLN A 30 21.41 4.43 0.21
C GLN A 30 22.26 3.49 -0.63
N MET A 31 23.32 4.01 -1.21
CA MET A 31 24.26 3.24 -2.03
C MET A 31 25.32 2.49 -1.21
N ASN A 32 25.28 2.56 0.14
CA ASN A 32 26.26 1.95 1.01
C ASN A 32 25.88 0.52 1.43
N SER A 33 26.85 -0.38 1.38
CA SER A 33 26.76 -1.78 1.80
C SER A 33 26.33 -2.00 3.26
N LYS A 34 26.33 -0.96 4.08
CA LYS A 34 25.89 -1.00 5.49
C LYS A 34 24.40 -1.29 5.66
N PHE A 35 23.60 -1.14 4.58
CA PHE A 35 22.14 -1.29 4.62
C PHE A 35 21.64 -2.49 3.81
N ARG A 36 22.35 -3.59 3.87
CA ARG A 36 21.90 -4.89 3.34
C ARG A 36 20.52 -5.27 3.84
N PHE A 37 20.19 -4.86 5.05
CA PHE A 37 18.90 -5.09 5.68
C PHE A 37 17.75 -4.47 4.87
N ILE A 38 17.89 -3.20 4.43
CA ILE A 38 16.89 -2.52 3.61
C ILE A 38 16.75 -3.22 2.25
N TYR A 39 17.86 -3.64 1.66
CA TYR A 39 17.83 -4.39 0.40
C TYR A 39 17.07 -5.70 0.52
N LEU A 40 17.28 -6.45 1.60
CA LEU A 40 16.57 -7.71 1.84
C LEU A 40 15.08 -7.51 2.03
N ILE A 41 14.68 -6.45 2.75
CA ILE A 41 13.26 -6.12 2.95
C ILE A 41 12.61 -5.70 1.63
N THR A 42 13.25 -4.82 0.86
CA THR A 42 12.69 -4.28 -0.38
C THR A 42 12.65 -5.30 -1.53
N LYS A 43 13.43 -6.37 -1.44
CA LYS A 43 13.40 -7.47 -2.40
C LYS A 43 12.00 -8.05 -2.60
N TYR A 44 11.19 -8.04 -1.55
CA TYR A 44 9.83 -8.61 -1.56
C TYR A 44 8.74 -7.56 -1.75
N HIS A 45 9.07 -6.41 -2.34
CA HIS A 45 8.11 -5.32 -2.56
C HIS A 45 6.81 -5.77 -3.24
N SER A 46 6.88 -6.59 -4.28
CA SER A 46 5.69 -7.10 -4.98
C SER A 46 4.87 -8.05 -4.10
N VAL A 47 5.52 -8.86 -3.27
CA VAL A 47 4.83 -9.74 -2.32
C VAL A 47 4.05 -8.90 -1.29
N TYR A 48 4.67 -7.85 -0.75
CA TYR A 48 3.99 -6.93 0.18
C TYR A 48 2.79 -6.25 -0.47
N ALA A 49 2.90 -5.84 -1.74
CA ALA A 49 1.80 -5.23 -2.47
C ALA A 49 0.61 -6.18 -2.63
N TRP A 50 0.85 -7.44 -2.97
CA TRP A 50 -0.20 -8.46 -3.06
C TRP A 50 -0.85 -8.76 -1.71
N LEU A 51 -0.05 -8.91 -0.65
CA LEU A 51 -0.57 -9.11 0.71
C LEU A 51 -1.40 -7.89 1.14
N LEU A 52 -0.93 -6.70 0.84
CA LEU A 52 -1.66 -5.45 1.12
C LEU A 52 -3.02 -5.44 0.42
N LEU A 53 -3.08 -5.84 -0.85
CA LEU A 53 -4.31 -5.91 -1.63
C LEU A 53 -5.32 -6.90 -1.02
N ILE A 54 -4.86 -8.12 -0.71
CA ILE A 54 -5.72 -9.18 -0.18
C ILE A 54 -6.22 -8.82 1.22
N LEU A 55 -5.33 -8.39 2.11
CA LEU A 55 -5.71 -8.04 3.48
C LEU A 55 -6.59 -6.80 3.53
N SER A 56 -6.37 -5.83 2.65
CA SER A 56 -7.24 -4.65 2.57
C SER A 56 -8.64 -4.99 2.08
N LEU A 57 -8.77 -6.01 1.21
CA LEU A 57 -10.07 -6.52 0.81
C LEU A 57 -10.82 -7.14 2.00
N VAL A 58 -10.12 -7.97 2.79
CA VAL A 58 -10.69 -8.56 4.01
C VAL A 58 -11.09 -7.46 5.00
N HIS A 59 -10.21 -6.47 5.22
CA HIS A 59 -10.52 -5.31 6.06
C HIS A 59 -11.78 -4.58 5.57
N GLY A 60 -11.90 -4.37 4.26
CA GLY A 60 -13.06 -3.73 3.66
C GLY A 60 -14.38 -4.48 3.94
N PHE A 61 -14.37 -5.80 3.85
CA PHE A 61 -15.55 -6.61 4.19
C PHE A 61 -15.91 -6.52 5.67
N LEU A 62 -14.92 -6.54 6.55
CA LEU A 62 -15.16 -6.46 8.00
C LEU A 62 -15.64 -5.07 8.44
N ALA A 63 -15.32 -4.03 7.68
CA ALA A 63 -15.66 -2.64 7.96
C ALA A 63 -16.74 -2.07 7.03
N GLU A 64 -17.50 -2.91 6.34
CA GLU A 64 -18.44 -2.49 5.29
C GLU A 64 -19.49 -1.47 5.79
N GLN A 65 -19.89 -1.60 7.05
CA GLN A 65 -20.89 -0.72 7.63
C GLN A 65 -20.33 0.58 8.21
N SER A 66 -19.02 0.80 8.11
CA SER A 66 -18.43 2.02 8.63
C SER A 66 -18.69 3.21 7.68
N ALA A 67 -18.76 4.42 8.24
CA ALA A 67 -18.91 5.64 7.46
C ALA A 67 -17.74 5.87 6.48
N ALA A 68 -16.57 5.33 6.81
CA ALA A 68 -15.36 5.43 5.99
C ALA A 68 -15.26 4.38 4.88
N SER A 69 -16.29 3.54 4.66
CA SER A 69 -16.23 2.47 3.67
C SER A 69 -16.03 2.97 2.24
N ILE A 70 -16.60 4.13 1.89
CA ILE A 70 -16.46 4.72 0.55
C ILE A 70 -15.01 5.12 0.28
N SER A 71 -14.38 5.83 1.23
CA SER A 71 -12.97 6.22 1.08
C SER A 71 -12.05 5.00 1.03
N GLY A 72 -12.37 3.95 1.79
CA GLY A 72 -11.66 2.67 1.73
C GLY A 72 -11.73 1.99 0.37
N LYS A 73 -12.91 2.00 -0.26
CA LYS A 73 -13.10 1.44 -1.61
C LYS A 73 -12.29 2.21 -2.65
N ILE A 74 -12.25 3.53 -2.56
CA ILE A 74 -11.44 4.38 -3.46
C ILE A 74 -9.96 4.03 -3.30
N VAL A 75 -9.46 3.95 -2.08
CA VAL A 75 -8.07 3.60 -1.78
C VAL A 75 -7.73 2.20 -2.30
N TRP A 76 -8.64 1.25 -2.15
CA TRP A 76 -8.45 -0.12 -2.65
C TRP A 76 -8.33 -0.15 -4.18
N ILE A 77 -9.17 0.61 -4.88
CA ILE A 77 -9.10 0.73 -6.35
C ILE A 77 -7.76 1.35 -6.77
N LEU A 78 -7.30 2.39 -6.07
CA LEU A 78 -6.00 3.01 -6.34
C LEU A 78 -4.85 2.00 -6.15
N LEU A 79 -4.92 1.19 -5.10
CA LEU A 79 -3.93 0.14 -4.85
C LEU A 79 -3.94 -0.90 -5.97
N LEU A 80 -5.12 -1.34 -6.39
CA LEU A 80 -5.27 -2.27 -7.50
C LEU A 80 -4.67 -1.72 -8.78
N LEU A 81 -4.94 -0.45 -9.11
CA LEU A 81 -4.37 0.23 -10.27
C LEU A 81 -2.85 0.29 -10.18
N CYS A 82 -2.30 0.60 -9.00
CA CYS A 82 -0.86 0.60 -8.76
C CYS A 82 -0.22 -0.74 -9.12
N ILE A 83 -0.84 -1.83 -8.69
CA ILE A 83 -0.36 -3.20 -8.95
C ILE A 83 -0.47 -3.55 -10.43
N VAL A 84 -1.61 -3.23 -11.06
CA VAL A 84 -1.83 -3.48 -12.49
C VAL A 84 -0.78 -2.73 -13.32
N PHE A 85 -0.51 -1.47 -13.02
CA PHE A 85 0.52 -0.70 -13.72
C PHE A 85 1.93 -1.27 -13.52
N ALA A 86 2.20 -1.91 -12.41
CA ALA A 86 3.49 -2.58 -12.20
C ALA A 86 3.73 -3.71 -13.20
N TYR A 87 2.67 -4.40 -13.66
CA TYR A 87 2.78 -5.46 -14.66
C TYR A 87 2.92 -4.94 -16.10
N VAL A 88 2.54 -3.70 -16.37
CA VAL A 88 2.66 -3.08 -17.70
C VAL A 88 4.07 -2.53 -17.95
N LYS A 89 4.96 -2.66 -16.98
CA LYS A 89 6.34 -2.17 -17.03
C LYS A 89 7.08 -2.52 -18.32
N LYS A 90 6.90 -3.74 -18.84
CA LYS A 90 7.59 -4.23 -20.03
C LYS A 90 7.14 -3.57 -21.32
N LYS A 91 5.96 -2.95 -21.32
CA LYS A 91 5.35 -2.31 -22.50
C LYS A 91 5.60 -0.81 -22.59
N MET A 92 6.24 -0.23 -21.57
CA MET A 92 6.48 1.19 -21.45
C MET A 92 7.96 1.50 -21.34
N SER A 93 8.37 2.71 -21.72
CA SER A 93 9.74 3.14 -21.47
C SER A 93 10.01 3.19 -19.95
N PRO A 94 11.23 2.81 -19.48
CA PRO A 94 11.50 2.75 -18.05
C PRO A 94 11.29 4.05 -17.31
N SER A 95 11.60 5.20 -17.95
CA SER A 95 11.42 6.52 -17.36
C SER A 95 9.95 6.89 -17.19
N VAL A 96 9.12 6.64 -18.20
CA VAL A 96 7.68 6.91 -18.16
C VAL A 96 6.99 6.01 -17.14
N TRP A 97 7.29 4.72 -17.14
CA TRP A 97 6.74 3.77 -16.18
C TRP A 97 7.04 4.19 -14.74
N LYS A 98 8.29 4.58 -14.48
CA LYS A 98 8.73 5.01 -13.15
C LYS A 98 7.96 6.23 -12.66
N ILE A 99 7.76 7.23 -13.52
CA ILE A 99 7.01 8.46 -13.19
C ILE A 99 5.56 8.10 -12.85
N ILE A 100 4.91 7.27 -13.66
CA ILE A 100 3.53 6.85 -13.46
C ILE A 100 3.40 6.08 -12.15
N HIS A 101 4.26 5.09 -11.92
CA HIS A 101 4.22 4.27 -10.71
C HIS A 101 4.44 5.09 -9.44
N ILE A 102 5.41 6.00 -9.44
CA ILE A 102 5.68 6.90 -8.31
C ILE A 102 4.49 7.83 -8.08
N SER A 103 3.91 8.40 -9.14
CA SER A 103 2.76 9.30 -9.03
C SER A 103 1.56 8.59 -8.41
N PHE A 104 1.22 7.39 -8.88
CA PHE A 104 0.15 6.59 -8.29
C PHE A 104 0.43 6.22 -6.84
N SER A 105 1.69 5.92 -6.51
CA SER A 105 2.08 5.58 -5.14
C SER A 105 1.92 6.76 -4.18
N ILE A 106 2.22 7.97 -4.63
CA ILE A 106 2.03 9.20 -3.84
C ILE A 106 0.53 9.45 -3.64
N ILE A 107 -0.27 9.35 -4.70
CA ILE A 107 -1.73 9.51 -4.62
C ILE A 107 -2.33 8.47 -3.67
N LEU A 108 -1.87 7.23 -3.76
CA LEU A 108 -2.27 6.15 -2.86
C LEU A 108 -1.92 6.47 -1.40
N ALA A 109 -0.70 6.94 -1.14
CA ALA A 109 -0.26 7.32 0.20
C ALA A 109 -1.14 8.42 0.80
N ILE A 110 -1.45 9.46 0.02
CA ILE A 110 -2.35 10.53 0.43
C ILE A 110 -3.75 9.97 0.68
N GLY A 111 -4.25 9.12 -0.19
CA GLY A 111 -5.55 8.46 -0.04
C GLY A 111 -5.66 7.63 1.23
N ILE A 112 -4.62 6.89 1.58
CA ILE A 112 -4.55 6.09 2.81
C ILE A 112 -4.61 7.00 4.04
N ILE A 113 -3.85 8.10 4.05
CA ILE A 113 -3.86 9.06 5.16
C ILE A 113 -5.26 9.67 5.31
N VAL A 114 -5.88 10.10 4.21
CA VAL A 114 -7.25 10.64 4.22
C VAL A 114 -8.24 9.60 4.73
N HIS A 115 -8.12 8.35 4.29
CA HIS A 115 -8.99 7.26 4.75
C HIS A 115 -8.85 7.02 6.25
N ILE A 116 -7.62 7.00 6.78
CA ILE A 116 -7.37 6.81 8.21
C ILE A 116 -7.96 7.96 9.02
N VAL A 117 -7.72 9.21 8.61
CA VAL A 117 -8.28 10.39 9.27
C VAL A 117 -9.81 10.34 9.24
N HIS A 118 -10.40 10.01 8.09
CA HIS A 118 -11.86 9.88 7.96
C HIS A 118 -12.41 8.79 8.90
N ALA A 119 -11.73 7.66 8.99
CA ALA A 119 -12.16 6.55 9.86
C ALA A 119 -12.08 6.89 11.35
N ILE A 120 -11.12 7.73 11.75
CA ILE A 120 -10.93 8.11 13.14
C ILE A 120 -11.95 9.20 13.56
N PHE A 121 -12.21 10.18 12.69
CA PHE A 121 -13.00 11.37 13.03
C PHE A 121 -14.48 11.30 12.58
N VAL A 122 -14.84 10.29 11.87
CA VAL A 122 -16.22 10.03 11.43
C VAL A 122 -16.73 8.74 12.06
#